data_69c40e4b964cca68b70bc02d6ec6e2cd
#
_entry.id   69c40e4b964cca68b70bc02d6ec6e2cd
#
_cell.length_a   1.000
_cell.length_b   1.000
_cell.length_c   1.000
_cell.angle_alpha   90.00
_cell.angle_beta   90.00
_cell.angle_gamma   90.00
#
_symmetry.space_group_name_H-M   'P 1'
#
loop_
_entity.id
_entity.type
_entity.pdbx_description
1 polymer ?
#
loop_
_entity_poly.entity_id
_entity_poly.type
_entity_poly.pdbx_seq_one_letter_code
_entity_poly.pdbx_strand_id
1 'polypeptide(L)'
;NIQRFLLFQLTVNVAACFLVLFGSFIGTESPLTVTQMLWVNLIMDTFGAMALASLPPSRNVMNDKPRRREASILTRPMMSELLGVGFLFFAITLGFYWFFNHADVTSVSQIFRTNIGTASEMTPYEATLLFSVFVWTHFWYMFNARCFETGESVFKVRMSHGFWTIVTIIVVGQLFITEIAYEFFNVEPMLHTPDWNFNPSGSLDLVIIVAASSLVLWTREIYHLFKRCS
;
A
#
# COMPACT_ATOMS: atom_id res chain seq x y z
N ASN A 1 20.22 3.95 -0.28
CA ASN A 1 19.18 2.96 0.06
C ASN A 1 18.44 3.31 1.35
N ILE A 2 19.14 3.79 2.42
CA ILE A 2 18.52 4.17 3.71
C ILE A 2 17.39 5.20 3.50
N GLN A 3 17.58 6.22 2.68
CA GLN A 3 16.56 7.24 2.42
C GLN A 3 15.33 6.67 1.71
N ARG A 4 15.52 5.74 0.77
CA ARG A 4 14.40 5.09 0.07
C ARG A 4 13.57 4.23 1.02
N PHE A 5 14.25 3.51 1.91
CA PHE A 5 13.60 2.77 2.98
C PHE A 5 12.83 3.70 3.93
N LEU A 6 13.49 4.75 4.45
CA LEU A 6 12.83 5.70 5.34
C LEU A 6 11.66 6.41 4.67
N LEU A 7 11.78 6.78 3.39
CA LEU A 7 10.69 7.37 2.63
C LEU A 7 9.49 6.42 2.60
N PHE A 8 9.71 5.16 2.22
CA PHE A 8 8.68 4.16 2.14
C PHE A 8 8.00 3.95 3.50
N GLN A 9 8.78 3.63 4.53
CA GLN A 9 8.29 3.33 5.87
C GLN A 9 7.52 4.50 6.49
N LEU A 10 8.09 5.70 6.44
CA LEU A 10 7.42 6.87 7.02
C LEU A 10 6.13 7.22 6.27
N THR A 11 6.08 7.03 4.94
CA THR A 11 4.86 7.27 4.15
C THR A 11 3.75 6.31 4.58
N VAL A 12 4.04 5.01 4.72
CA VAL A 12 3.08 4.00 5.20
C VAL A 12 2.58 4.35 6.60
N ASN A 13 3.50 4.65 7.51
CA ASN A 13 3.15 4.98 8.90
C ASN A 13 2.34 6.27 9.02
N VAL A 14 2.65 7.30 8.25
CA VAL A 14 1.88 8.55 8.23
C VAL A 14 0.46 8.29 7.74
N ALA A 15 0.28 7.55 6.65
CA ALA A 15 -1.05 7.21 6.14
C ALA A 15 -1.86 6.40 7.18
N ALA A 16 -1.24 5.41 7.79
CA ALA A 16 -1.86 4.56 8.82
C ALA A 16 -2.23 5.35 10.08
N CYS A 17 -1.32 6.19 10.59
CA CYS A 17 -1.59 7.03 11.76
C CYS A 17 -2.75 7.99 11.53
N PHE A 18 -2.79 8.66 10.37
CA PHE A 18 -3.91 9.54 10.04
C PHE A 18 -5.21 8.76 9.91
N LEU A 19 -5.19 7.58 9.31
CA LEU A 19 -6.38 6.75 9.15
C LEU A 19 -6.99 6.36 10.51
N VAL A 20 -6.17 5.88 11.44
CA VAL A 20 -6.62 5.52 12.79
C VAL A 20 -7.08 6.75 13.57
N LEU A 21 -6.32 7.84 13.50
CA LEU A 21 -6.66 9.08 14.19
C LEU A 21 -8.03 9.63 13.72
N PHE A 22 -8.23 9.76 12.41
CA PHE A 22 -9.49 10.29 11.86
C PHE A 22 -10.64 9.32 12.03
N GLY A 23 -10.41 7.99 11.92
CA GLY A 23 -11.43 6.99 12.23
C GLY A 23 -11.95 7.13 13.67
N SER A 24 -11.04 7.35 14.62
CA SER A 24 -11.41 7.59 16.02
C SER A 24 -12.20 8.89 16.24
N PHE A 25 -11.95 9.94 15.47
CA PHE A 25 -12.71 11.20 15.57
C PHE A 25 -14.12 11.10 14.98
N ILE A 26 -14.32 10.24 13.98
CA ILE A 26 -15.66 10.03 13.36
C ILE A 26 -16.57 9.23 14.31
N GLY A 27 -16.00 8.63 15.37
CA GLY A 27 -16.79 7.90 16.38
C GLY A 27 -17.24 6.52 15.93
N THR A 28 -16.65 5.99 14.87
CA THR A 28 -16.85 4.64 14.35
C THR A 28 -15.75 3.69 14.82
N GLU A 29 -15.90 2.40 14.64
CA GLU A 29 -14.84 1.44 14.89
C GLU A 29 -13.58 1.77 14.06
N SER A 30 -12.42 1.35 14.56
CA SER A 30 -11.16 1.61 13.86
C SER A 30 -11.19 1.04 12.44
N PRO A 31 -10.84 1.83 11.41
CA PRO A 31 -10.82 1.37 10.01
C PRO A 31 -9.94 0.14 9.75
N LEU A 32 -8.89 -0.01 10.56
CA LEU A 32 -8.00 -1.17 10.57
C LEU A 32 -7.89 -1.70 11.99
N THR A 33 -7.92 -3.02 12.14
CA THR A 33 -7.72 -3.67 13.44
C THR A 33 -6.25 -3.60 13.86
N VAL A 34 -5.99 -3.74 15.16
CA VAL A 34 -4.63 -3.74 15.71
C VAL A 34 -3.78 -4.85 15.07
N THR A 35 -4.36 -6.02 14.84
CA THR A 35 -3.68 -7.15 14.20
C THR A 35 -3.31 -6.85 12.75
N GLN A 36 -4.19 -6.21 11.99
CA GLN A 36 -3.92 -5.76 10.62
C GLN A 36 -2.79 -4.71 10.57
N MET A 37 -2.83 -3.74 11.49
CA MET A 37 -1.77 -2.73 11.63
C MET A 37 -0.42 -3.35 12.01
N LEU A 38 -0.42 -4.32 12.92
CA LEU A 38 0.79 -5.05 13.31
C LEU A 38 1.38 -5.83 12.13
N TRP A 39 0.52 -6.44 11.32
CA TRP A 39 0.94 -7.13 10.10
C TRP A 39 1.57 -6.19 9.08
N VAL A 40 0.91 -5.06 8.80
CA VAL A 40 1.45 -4.05 7.88
C VAL A 40 2.82 -3.58 8.35
N ASN A 41 2.97 -3.23 9.63
CA ASN A 41 4.24 -2.80 10.19
C ASN A 41 5.29 -3.91 10.14
N LEU A 42 4.94 -5.16 10.49
CA LEU A 42 5.90 -6.27 10.49
C LEU A 42 6.38 -6.61 9.08
N ILE A 43 5.44 -6.79 8.14
CA ILE A 43 5.76 -7.23 6.78
C ILE A 43 6.26 -6.06 5.92
N MET A 44 5.55 -4.96 5.90
CA MET A 44 5.94 -3.84 5.05
C MET A 44 7.22 -3.19 5.57
N ASP A 45 7.37 -2.99 6.86
CA ASP A 45 8.54 -2.34 7.43
C ASP A 45 9.77 -3.26 7.37
N THR A 46 9.64 -4.53 7.78
CA THR A 46 10.77 -5.45 7.81
C THR A 46 11.17 -5.89 6.41
N PHE A 47 10.23 -6.42 5.64
CA PHE A 47 10.54 -6.94 4.31
C PHE A 47 10.73 -5.83 3.28
N GLY A 48 9.98 -4.74 3.37
CA GLY A 48 10.19 -3.55 2.55
C GLY A 48 11.58 -2.94 2.78
N ALA A 49 12.03 -2.88 4.05
CA ALA A 49 13.38 -2.47 4.40
C ALA A 49 14.44 -3.36 3.74
N MET A 50 14.29 -4.67 3.86
CA MET A 50 15.20 -5.64 3.26
C MET A 50 15.21 -5.54 1.74
N ALA A 51 14.04 -5.37 1.10
CA ALA A 51 13.91 -5.20 -0.33
C ALA A 51 14.66 -3.95 -0.81
N LEU A 52 14.46 -2.82 -0.15
CA LEU A 52 15.08 -1.55 -0.51
C LEU A 52 16.56 -1.48 -0.11
N ALA A 53 16.98 -2.18 0.94
CA ALA A 53 18.38 -2.29 1.33
C ALA A 53 19.20 -3.16 0.35
N SER A 54 18.58 -4.18 -0.24
CA SER A 54 19.24 -5.11 -1.18
C SER A 54 19.47 -4.52 -2.58
N LEU A 55 19.07 -3.28 -2.83
CA LEU A 55 19.24 -2.62 -4.12
C LEU A 55 20.72 -2.35 -4.41
N PRO A 56 21.17 -2.57 -5.66
CA PRO A 56 22.50 -2.20 -6.08
C PRO A 56 22.69 -0.67 -5.98
N PRO A 57 23.91 -0.19 -5.73
CA PRO A 57 24.20 1.24 -5.73
C PRO A 57 23.88 1.86 -7.08
N SER A 58 23.43 3.12 -7.09
CA SER A 58 23.18 3.84 -8.35
C SER A 58 24.51 4.07 -9.09
N ARG A 59 24.45 4.08 -10.43
CA ARG A 59 25.67 4.26 -11.26
C ARG A 59 26.39 5.58 -11.00
N ASN A 60 25.66 6.60 -10.56
CA ASN A 60 26.17 7.96 -10.37
C ASN A 60 26.66 8.24 -8.94
N VAL A 61 26.51 7.27 -8.02
CA VAL A 61 26.91 7.45 -6.60
C VAL A 61 28.34 7.90 -6.41
N MET A 62 29.27 7.48 -7.29
CA MET A 62 30.68 7.87 -7.21
C MET A 62 30.94 9.30 -7.73
N ASN A 63 30.01 9.89 -8.45
CA ASN A 63 30.10 11.28 -8.95
C ASN A 63 29.49 12.30 -7.98
N ASP A 64 28.76 11.82 -6.98
CA ASP A 64 28.12 12.66 -5.99
C ASP A 64 29.14 13.15 -4.94
N LYS A 65 29.01 14.41 -4.53
CA LYS A 65 29.84 14.95 -3.45
C LYS A 65 29.51 14.26 -2.13
N PRO A 66 30.54 13.98 -1.29
CA PRO A 66 30.30 13.40 0.04
C PRO A 66 29.34 14.25 0.86
N ARG A 67 28.37 13.60 1.51
CA ARG A 67 27.44 14.28 2.41
C ARG A 67 28.13 14.79 3.66
N ARG A 68 27.77 16.00 4.10
CA ARG A 68 28.21 16.51 5.40
C ARG A 68 27.65 15.64 6.50
N ARG A 69 28.41 15.40 7.57
CA ARG A 69 27.99 14.57 8.73
C ARG A 69 26.73 15.13 9.43
N GLU A 70 26.56 16.46 9.39
CA GLU A 70 25.44 17.18 10.02
C GLU A 70 24.20 17.27 9.09
N ALA A 71 24.29 16.80 7.85
CA ALA A 71 23.15 16.87 6.92
C ALA A 71 22.02 15.94 7.36
N SER A 72 20.82 16.50 7.48
CA SER A 72 19.60 15.72 7.79
C SER A 72 19.40 14.62 6.75
N ILE A 73 19.03 13.43 7.22
CA ILE A 73 18.66 12.30 6.34
C ILE A 73 17.37 12.61 5.59
N LEU A 74 16.44 13.31 6.26
CA LEU A 74 15.18 13.77 5.67
C LEU A 74 15.43 15.05 4.88
N THR A 75 15.42 14.94 3.56
CA THR A 75 15.54 16.07 2.66
C THR A 75 14.18 16.73 2.41
N ARG A 76 14.18 18.00 1.97
CA ARG A 76 12.92 18.70 1.61
C ARG A 76 12.12 17.97 0.52
N PRO A 77 12.72 17.46 -0.57
CA PRO A 77 11.99 16.66 -1.55
C PRO A 77 11.39 15.39 -0.95
N MET A 78 12.14 14.71 -0.09
CA MET A 78 11.67 13.51 0.61
C MET A 78 10.48 13.81 1.52
N MET A 79 10.53 14.91 2.26
CA MET A 79 9.42 15.33 3.13
C MET A 79 8.16 15.69 2.33
N SER A 80 8.32 16.37 1.20
CA SER A 80 7.21 16.73 0.31
C SER A 80 6.55 15.46 -0.29
N GLU A 81 7.35 14.49 -0.73
CA GLU A 81 6.84 13.22 -1.27
C GLU A 81 6.15 12.40 -0.16
N LEU A 82 6.78 12.30 1.01
CA LEU A 82 6.24 11.59 2.18
C LEU A 82 4.87 12.13 2.59
N LEU A 83 4.76 13.44 2.78
CA LEU A 83 3.50 14.05 3.20
C LEU A 83 2.46 14.02 2.06
N GLY A 84 2.85 14.31 0.83
CA GLY A 84 1.95 14.31 -0.31
C GLY A 84 1.38 12.93 -0.61
N VAL A 85 2.23 11.92 -0.70
CA VAL A 85 1.81 10.53 -0.99
C VAL A 85 1.12 9.91 0.22
N GLY A 86 1.63 10.14 1.44
CA GLY A 86 1.02 9.65 2.67
C GLY A 86 -0.39 10.20 2.87
N PHE A 87 -0.60 11.51 2.61
CA PHE A 87 -1.92 12.11 2.67
C PHE A 87 -2.84 11.60 1.55
N LEU A 88 -2.32 11.37 0.34
CA LEU A 88 -3.09 10.79 -0.75
C LEU A 88 -3.59 9.38 -0.38
N PHE A 89 -2.74 8.53 0.16
CA PHE A 89 -3.11 7.18 0.59
C PHE A 89 -4.12 7.20 1.74
N PHE A 90 -3.91 8.08 2.70
CA PHE A 90 -4.88 8.34 3.75
C PHE A 90 -6.24 8.74 3.17
N ALA A 91 -6.28 9.71 2.25
CA ALA A 91 -7.52 10.21 1.66
C ALA A 91 -8.26 9.12 0.86
N ILE A 92 -7.53 8.31 0.09
CA ILE A 92 -8.10 7.18 -0.66
C ILE A 92 -8.72 6.16 0.31
N THR A 93 -7.95 5.73 1.32
CA THR A 93 -8.41 4.71 2.26
C THR A 93 -9.56 5.22 3.13
N LEU A 94 -9.51 6.47 3.57
CA LEU A 94 -10.60 7.12 4.31
C LEU A 94 -11.87 7.25 3.44
N GLY A 95 -11.70 7.55 2.15
CA GLY A 95 -12.82 7.61 1.19
C GLY A 95 -13.51 6.25 1.05
N PHE A 96 -12.76 5.17 0.90
CA PHE A 96 -13.31 3.80 0.89
C PHE A 96 -13.95 3.43 2.22
N TYR A 97 -13.32 3.76 3.33
CA TYR A 97 -13.86 3.53 4.67
C TYR A 97 -15.20 4.24 4.86
N TRP A 98 -15.30 5.52 4.50
CA TRP A 98 -16.55 6.27 4.55
C TRP A 98 -17.62 5.64 3.64
N PHE A 99 -17.22 5.22 2.44
CA PHE A 99 -18.14 4.61 1.47
C PHE A 99 -18.70 3.28 2.00
N PHE A 100 -17.88 2.38 2.51
CA PHE A 100 -18.29 1.08 3.06
C PHE A 100 -19.15 1.21 4.32
N ASN A 101 -18.98 2.26 5.12
CA ASN A 101 -19.89 2.52 6.25
C ASN A 101 -21.28 3.05 5.81
N HIS A 102 -21.47 3.45 4.55
CA HIS A 102 -22.73 4.02 4.08
C HIS A 102 -23.36 3.23 2.93
N ALA A 103 -22.68 2.25 2.38
CA ALA A 103 -23.15 1.48 1.24
C ALA A 103 -22.80 0.00 1.44
N ASP A 104 -23.77 -0.89 1.32
CA ASP A 104 -23.59 -2.34 1.41
C ASP A 104 -23.01 -2.86 0.08
N VAL A 105 -21.76 -3.34 0.13
CA VAL A 105 -20.99 -3.78 -1.04
C VAL A 105 -20.66 -5.25 -0.94
N THR A 106 -21.32 -6.06 -1.74
CA THR A 106 -21.08 -7.51 -1.83
C THR A 106 -20.00 -7.88 -2.86
N SER A 107 -19.62 -6.95 -3.75
CA SER A 107 -18.53 -7.14 -4.72
C SER A 107 -18.03 -5.78 -5.22
N VAL A 108 -16.72 -5.69 -5.49
CA VAL A 108 -16.09 -4.47 -6.05
C VAL A 108 -16.70 -4.06 -7.39
N SER A 109 -17.14 -5.03 -8.19
CA SER A 109 -17.82 -4.75 -9.48
C SER A 109 -19.15 -3.99 -9.33
N GLN A 110 -19.75 -4.02 -8.15
CA GLN A 110 -21.02 -3.36 -7.84
C GLN A 110 -20.85 -1.96 -7.24
N ILE A 111 -19.65 -1.54 -6.88
CA ILE A 111 -19.37 -0.24 -6.22
C ILE A 111 -20.06 0.93 -6.94
N PHE A 112 -20.05 0.95 -8.26
CA PHE A 112 -20.68 2.02 -9.06
C PHE A 112 -22.21 1.92 -9.18
N ARG A 113 -22.81 0.82 -8.73
CA ARG A 113 -24.26 0.57 -8.80
C ARG A 113 -24.93 0.57 -7.43
N THR A 114 -24.14 0.58 -6.35
CA THR A 114 -24.65 0.53 -4.98
C THR A 114 -25.16 1.90 -4.57
N ASN A 115 -26.33 1.95 -3.94
CA ASN A 115 -26.90 3.17 -3.41
C ASN A 115 -26.28 3.52 -2.06
N ILE A 116 -25.92 4.79 -1.87
CA ILE A 116 -25.43 5.31 -0.60
C ILE A 116 -26.61 5.45 0.38
N GLY A 117 -26.40 5.07 1.64
CA GLY A 117 -27.44 5.16 2.69
C GLY A 117 -28.14 3.83 2.98
N THR A 118 -27.64 2.72 2.44
CA THR A 118 -28.21 1.37 2.64
C THR A 118 -27.58 0.63 3.83
N ALA A 119 -26.35 0.99 4.23
CA ALA A 119 -25.64 0.38 5.34
C ALA A 119 -25.46 1.34 6.52
N SER A 120 -25.33 0.79 7.71
CA SER A 120 -25.03 1.52 8.96
C SER A 120 -23.70 1.12 9.58
N GLU A 121 -23.14 -0.02 9.18
CA GLU A 121 -21.90 -0.58 9.67
C GLU A 121 -21.18 -1.34 8.56
N MET A 122 -19.86 -1.37 8.61
CA MET A 122 -19.03 -2.06 7.63
C MET A 122 -19.06 -3.58 7.88
N THR A 123 -19.31 -4.35 6.83
CA THR A 123 -19.29 -5.82 6.89
C THR A 123 -17.84 -6.37 6.97
N PRO A 124 -17.61 -7.60 7.48
CA PRO A 124 -16.28 -8.22 7.48
C PRO A 124 -15.66 -8.33 6.07
N TYR A 125 -16.49 -8.55 5.05
CA TYR A 125 -16.02 -8.57 3.66
C TYR A 125 -15.51 -7.20 3.20
N GLU A 126 -16.23 -6.13 3.51
CA GLU A 126 -15.83 -4.75 3.22
C GLU A 126 -14.55 -4.36 3.97
N ALA A 127 -14.39 -4.86 5.21
CA ALA A 127 -13.14 -4.73 5.96
C ALA A 127 -11.97 -5.41 5.23
N THR A 128 -12.21 -6.58 4.62
CA THR A 128 -11.22 -7.26 3.78
C THR A 128 -10.86 -6.45 2.55
N LEU A 129 -11.86 -5.86 1.88
CA LEU A 129 -11.64 -4.99 0.72
C LEU A 129 -10.79 -3.77 1.11
N LEU A 130 -11.15 -3.09 2.21
CA LEU A 130 -10.43 -1.93 2.72
C LEU A 130 -8.97 -2.26 3.07
N PHE A 131 -8.77 -3.34 3.82
CA PHE A 131 -7.44 -3.82 4.18
C PHE A 131 -6.61 -4.20 2.95
N SER A 132 -7.22 -4.88 1.99
CA SER A 132 -6.55 -5.26 0.73
C SER A 132 -6.17 -4.03 -0.09
N VAL A 133 -7.04 -3.04 -0.24
CA VAL A 133 -6.72 -1.76 -0.92
C VAL A 133 -5.54 -1.08 -0.24
N PHE A 134 -5.54 -1.01 1.10
CA PHE A 134 -4.45 -0.41 1.86
C PHE A 134 -3.13 -1.13 1.60
N VAL A 135 -3.08 -2.45 1.74
CA VAL A 135 -1.84 -3.23 1.57
C VAL A 135 -1.33 -3.18 0.14
N TRP A 136 -2.20 -3.41 -0.86
CA TRP A 136 -1.77 -3.43 -2.26
C TRP A 136 -1.34 -2.06 -2.79
N THR A 137 -1.95 -0.97 -2.30
CA THR A 137 -1.52 0.40 -2.61
C THR A 137 -0.09 0.65 -2.13
N HIS A 138 0.22 0.26 -0.90
CA HIS A 138 1.56 0.40 -0.33
C HIS A 138 2.56 -0.57 -0.96
N PHE A 139 2.12 -1.77 -1.33
CA PHE A 139 2.94 -2.72 -2.08
C PHE A 139 3.44 -2.11 -3.41
N TRP A 140 2.57 -1.51 -4.19
CA TRP A 140 2.97 -0.86 -5.44
C TRP A 140 3.81 0.40 -5.19
N TYR A 141 3.56 1.12 -4.11
CA TYR A 141 4.38 2.26 -3.73
C TYR A 141 5.82 1.88 -3.39
N MET A 142 6.08 0.69 -2.87
CA MET A 142 7.44 0.19 -2.65
C MET A 142 8.29 0.22 -3.93
N PHE A 143 7.69 -0.07 -5.08
CA PHE A 143 8.37 0.02 -6.37
C PHE A 143 8.67 1.48 -6.75
N ASN A 144 7.81 2.42 -6.39
CA ASN A 144 8.06 3.85 -6.59
C ASN A 144 9.17 4.37 -5.68
N ALA A 145 9.13 4.02 -4.39
CA ALA A 145 10.13 4.43 -3.41
C ALA A 145 11.55 3.96 -3.79
N ARG A 146 11.66 2.81 -4.44
CA ARG A 146 12.93 2.30 -4.99
C ARG A 146 13.59 3.28 -5.96
N CYS A 147 12.80 4.01 -6.72
CA CYS A 147 13.25 4.94 -7.76
C CYS A 147 13.42 6.38 -7.26
N PHE A 148 13.26 6.62 -5.95
CA PHE A 148 13.45 7.94 -5.38
C PHE A 148 14.85 8.50 -5.70
N GLU A 149 14.92 9.74 -6.16
CA GLU A 149 16.15 10.45 -6.55
C GLU A 149 16.99 9.79 -7.67
N THR A 150 16.49 8.76 -8.37
CA THR A 150 17.25 8.15 -9.48
C THR A 150 17.01 8.86 -10.82
N GLY A 151 15.86 9.53 -10.99
CA GLY A 151 15.43 10.05 -12.29
C GLY A 151 15.17 8.94 -13.33
N GLU A 152 15.13 7.68 -12.93
CA GLU A 152 14.90 6.54 -13.82
C GLU A 152 13.46 6.05 -13.68
N SER A 153 12.94 5.44 -14.76
CA SER A 153 11.66 4.74 -14.78
C SER A 153 11.71 3.50 -13.86
N VAL A 154 10.58 3.19 -13.20
CA VAL A 154 10.43 2.01 -12.34
C VAL A 154 10.80 0.73 -13.07
N PHE A 155 10.52 0.64 -14.37
CA PHE A 155 10.79 -0.54 -15.18
C PHE A 155 12.26 -0.68 -15.61
N LYS A 156 13.05 0.40 -15.58
CA LYS A 156 14.46 0.40 -15.99
C LYS A 156 15.44 0.09 -14.87
N VAL A 157 15.04 0.34 -13.61
CA VAL A 157 15.88 0.05 -12.46
C VAL A 157 16.01 -1.46 -12.29
N ARG A 158 17.24 -1.95 -12.31
CA ARG A 158 17.53 -3.39 -12.14
C ARG A 158 17.01 -3.89 -10.79
N MET A 159 16.33 -5.02 -10.84
CA MET A 159 15.86 -5.72 -9.65
C MET A 159 16.87 -6.80 -9.28
N SER A 160 17.27 -6.86 -8.01
CA SER A 160 18.09 -7.94 -7.49
C SER A 160 17.24 -9.21 -7.26
N HIS A 161 17.88 -10.37 -7.25
CA HIS A 161 17.21 -11.61 -6.85
C HIS A 161 16.60 -11.49 -5.45
N GLY A 162 17.33 -10.86 -4.52
CA GLY A 162 16.84 -10.60 -3.16
C GLY A 162 15.57 -9.76 -3.14
N PHE A 163 15.45 -8.74 -4.00
CA PHE A 163 14.23 -7.94 -4.13
C PHE A 163 13.03 -8.81 -4.55
N TRP A 164 13.19 -9.65 -5.58
CA TRP A 164 12.11 -10.53 -6.04
C TRP A 164 11.71 -11.57 -5.01
N THR A 165 12.68 -12.14 -4.28
CA THR A 165 12.39 -13.07 -3.18
C THR A 165 11.52 -12.41 -2.12
N ILE A 166 11.84 -11.18 -1.73
CA ILE A 166 11.07 -10.45 -0.73
C ILE A 166 9.68 -10.06 -1.24
N VAL A 167 9.58 -9.60 -2.47
CA VAL A 167 8.29 -9.33 -3.14
C VAL A 167 7.39 -10.57 -3.10
N THR A 168 7.95 -11.73 -3.42
CA THR A 168 7.21 -13.01 -3.36
C THR A 168 6.75 -13.33 -1.94
N ILE A 169 7.62 -13.14 -0.93
CA ILE A 169 7.27 -13.37 0.48
C ILE A 169 6.12 -12.45 0.91
N ILE A 170 6.16 -11.17 0.53
CA ILE A 170 5.07 -10.22 0.85
C ILE A 170 3.75 -10.67 0.22
N VAL A 171 3.76 -11.03 -1.06
CA VAL A 171 2.55 -11.47 -1.79
C VAL A 171 1.99 -12.77 -1.17
N VAL A 172 2.84 -13.76 -0.96
CA VAL A 172 2.42 -15.04 -0.34
C VAL A 172 1.93 -14.82 1.08
N GLY A 173 2.62 -13.98 1.85
CA GLY A 173 2.21 -13.65 3.21
C GLY A 173 0.86 -12.93 3.25
N GLN A 174 0.61 -11.99 2.33
CA GLN A 174 -0.69 -11.31 2.25
C GLN A 174 -1.82 -12.29 1.92
N LEU A 175 -1.61 -13.17 0.94
CA LEU A 175 -2.59 -14.18 0.59
C LEU A 175 -2.80 -15.20 1.74
N PHE A 176 -1.74 -15.57 2.45
CA PHE A 176 -1.85 -16.44 3.62
C PHE A 176 -2.75 -15.82 4.70
N ILE A 177 -2.61 -14.53 4.95
CA ILE A 177 -3.44 -13.84 5.96
C ILE A 177 -4.88 -13.73 5.54
N THR A 178 -5.13 -13.33 4.30
CA THR A 178 -6.50 -13.12 3.84
C THR A 178 -7.24 -14.43 3.60
N GLU A 179 -6.53 -15.51 3.26
CA GLU A 179 -7.19 -16.77 2.88
C GLU A 179 -7.11 -17.88 3.94
N ILE A 180 -6.10 -17.87 4.81
CA ILE A 180 -5.89 -18.96 5.80
C ILE A 180 -6.05 -18.45 7.23
N ALA A 181 -5.46 -17.30 7.56
CA ALA A 181 -5.50 -16.73 8.90
C ALA A 181 -6.62 -15.67 9.06
N TYR A 182 -7.63 -15.69 8.21
CA TYR A 182 -8.66 -14.67 8.08
C TYR A 182 -9.40 -14.38 9.40
N GLU A 183 -9.72 -15.41 10.20
CA GLU A 183 -10.39 -15.25 11.50
C GLU A 183 -9.55 -14.44 12.49
N PHE A 184 -8.23 -14.68 12.53
CA PHE A 184 -7.32 -13.97 13.43
C PHE A 184 -7.18 -12.49 13.07
N PHE A 185 -7.29 -12.17 11.78
CA PHE A 185 -7.19 -10.80 11.27
C PHE A 185 -8.55 -10.08 11.14
N ASN A 186 -9.62 -10.77 11.51
CA ASN A 186 -10.99 -10.24 11.41
C ASN A 186 -11.34 -9.78 9.99
N VAL A 187 -11.06 -10.63 9.02
CA VAL A 187 -11.34 -10.46 7.60
C VAL A 187 -12.07 -11.67 7.06
N GLU A 188 -12.67 -11.58 5.90
CA GLU A 188 -13.26 -12.70 5.17
C GLU A 188 -12.39 -13.12 3.98
N PRO A 189 -12.26 -14.43 3.71
CA PRO A 189 -11.47 -14.89 2.57
C PRO A 189 -12.12 -14.48 1.25
N MET A 190 -11.28 -14.13 0.27
CA MET A 190 -11.73 -13.69 -1.04
C MET A 190 -11.71 -14.82 -2.09
N LEU A 191 -10.73 -15.72 -2.02
CA LEU A 191 -10.57 -16.80 -3.01
C LEU A 191 -11.51 -17.99 -2.75
N HIS A 192 -11.92 -18.17 -1.51
CA HIS A 192 -12.85 -19.23 -1.11
C HIS A 192 -13.87 -18.72 -0.10
N THR A 193 -14.96 -19.47 0.06
CA THR A 193 -15.93 -19.25 1.15
C THR A 193 -15.40 -19.90 2.44
N PRO A 194 -15.96 -19.57 3.63
CA PRO A 194 -15.62 -20.24 4.87
C PRO A 194 -15.73 -21.79 4.80
N ASP A 195 -16.60 -22.29 3.94
CA ASP A 195 -16.76 -23.73 3.66
C ASP A 195 -15.74 -24.28 2.64
N TRP A 196 -14.68 -23.55 2.35
CA TRP A 196 -13.62 -23.91 1.38
C TRP A 196 -14.10 -24.16 -0.05
N ASN A 197 -15.25 -23.62 -0.44
CA ASN A 197 -15.69 -23.62 -1.83
C ASN A 197 -15.09 -22.41 -2.57
N PHE A 198 -14.69 -22.61 -3.83
CA PHE A 198 -14.15 -21.53 -4.65
C PHE A 198 -15.13 -20.38 -4.81
N ASN A 199 -14.67 -19.14 -4.55
CA ASN A 199 -15.45 -17.90 -4.66
C ASN A 199 -15.02 -17.12 -5.91
N PRO A 200 -15.72 -17.24 -7.05
CA PRO A 200 -15.34 -16.54 -8.27
C PRO A 200 -15.50 -15.02 -8.17
N SER A 201 -16.48 -14.53 -7.41
CA SER A 201 -16.71 -13.09 -7.22
C SER A 201 -15.58 -12.46 -6.43
N GLY A 202 -15.21 -13.02 -5.29
CA GLY A 202 -14.11 -12.51 -4.47
C GLY A 202 -12.74 -12.63 -5.17
N SER A 203 -12.54 -13.70 -5.96
CA SER A 203 -11.33 -13.83 -6.78
C SER A 203 -11.22 -12.70 -7.81
N LEU A 204 -12.33 -12.32 -8.43
CA LEU A 204 -12.39 -11.19 -9.37
C LEU A 204 -12.12 -9.87 -8.63
N ASP A 205 -12.71 -9.69 -7.46
CA ASP A 205 -12.52 -8.50 -6.62
C ASP A 205 -11.06 -8.32 -6.21
N LEU A 206 -10.38 -9.39 -5.83
CA LEU A 206 -8.94 -9.35 -5.53
C LEU A 206 -8.13 -8.88 -6.77
N VAL A 207 -8.42 -9.44 -7.95
CA VAL A 207 -7.75 -9.03 -9.19
C VAL A 207 -7.99 -7.56 -9.51
N ILE A 208 -9.23 -7.08 -9.34
CA ILE A 208 -9.59 -5.67 -9.56
C ILE A 208 -8.82 -4.77 -8.58
N ILE A 209 -8.77 -5.13 -7.29
CA ILE A 209 -8.05 -4.35 -6.28
C ILE A 209 -6.56 -4.28 -6.60
N VAL A 210 -5.92 -5.40 -6.91
CA VAL A 210 -4.49 -5.45 -7.27
C VAL A 210 -4.22 -4.59 -8.52
N ALA A 211 -5.07 -4.70 -9.55
CA ALA A 211 -4.95 -3.92 -10.76
C ALA A 211 -5.18 -2.42 -10.52
N ALA A 212 -6.24 -2.05 -9.79
CA ALA A 212 -6.54 -0.67 -9.47
C ALA A 212 -5.46 -0.03 -8.59
N SER A 213 -4.97 -0.74 -7.58
CA SER A 213 -3.87 -0.27 -6.72
C SER A 213 -2.58 -0.02 -7.51
N SER A 214 -2.35 -0.73 -8.62
CA SER A 214 -1.19 -0.52 -9.49
C SER A 214 -1.16 0.86 -10.14
N LEU A 215 -2.28 1.60 -10.16
CA LEU A 215 -2.32 2.99 -10.63
C LEU A 215 -1.30 3.88 -9.88
N VAL A 216 -0.99 3.55 -8.64
CA VAL A 216 0.06 4.24 -7.87
C VAL A 216 1.40 4.19 -8.58
N LEU A 217 1.75 3.06 -9.17
CA LEU A 217 2.97 2.89 -9.95
C LEU A 217 2.92 3.73 -11.24
N TRP A 218 1.79 3.73 -11.94
CA TRP A 218 1.60 4.45 -13.19
C TRP A 218 1.59 5.96 -13.01
N THR A 219 1.10 6.51 -11.91
CA THR A 219 1.13 7.95 -11.64
C THR A 219 2.54 8.51 -11.68
N ARG A 220 3.51 7.77 -11.11
CA ARG A 220 4.92 8.16 -11.16
C ARG A 220 5.49 8.08 -12.58
N GLU A 221 5.20 7.02 -13.32
CA GLU A 221 5.68 6.86 -14.70
C GLU A 221 5.14 7.96 -15.60
N ILE A 222 3.87 8.31 -15.47
CA ILE A 222 3.26 9.41 -16.22
C ILE A 222 3.94 10.75 -15.88
N TYR A 223 4.14 11.03 -14.59
CA TYR A 223 4.86 12.24 -14.16
C TYR A 223 6.29 12.27 -14.72
N HIS A 224 6.99 11.15 -14.72
CA HIS A 224 8.33 11.04 -15.28
C HIS A 224 8.37 11.28 -16.79
N LEU A 225 7.37 10.79 -17.53
CA LEU A 225 7.24 11.05 -18.97
C LEU A 225 7.04 12.54 -19.25
N PHE A 226 6.13 13.20 -18.53
CA PHE A 226 5.90 14.65 -18.69
C PHE A 226 7.16 15.48 -18.42
N LYS A 227 7.89 15.16 -17.35
CA LYS A 227 9.12 15.86 -17.00
C LYS A 227 10.25 15.67 -18.02
N ARG A 228 10.22 14.58 -18.78
CA ARG A 228 11.21 14.29 -19.82
C ARG A 228 10.89 14.99 -21.14
N CYS A 229 9.62 15.33 -21.37
CA CYS A 229 9.16 16.04 -22.57
C CYS A 229 9.20 17.58 -22.41
N SER A 230 9.33 18.08 -21.18
CA SER A 230 9.53 19.49 -20.84
C SER A 230 11.02 19.79 -20.66
#